data_7cd99eddde944cf5ca0d79c342eaf225
#
_entry.id   7cd99eddde944cf5ca0d79c342eaf225
#
_cell.length_a   1.000
_cell.length_b   1.000
_cell.length_c   1.000
_cell.angle_alpha   90.00
_cell.angle_beta   90.00
_cell.angle_gamma   90.00
#
_symmetry.space_group_name_H-M   'P 1'
#
loop_
_entity.id
_entity.type
_entity.pdbx_description
1 polymer ?
#
loop_
_entity_poly.entity_id
_entity_poly.type
_entity_poly.pdbx_seq_one_letter_code
_entity_poly.pdbx_strand_id
1 'polypeptide(L)'
;VATDMKAGDTVRFQDGQAVVPDVNVYGFAYYIWQQINRWQADGATDYGAQIFRFQAYVTPSCRAQLEADLDSRYQAGELRQRTRQMTEIPGLGYAANRVLPDGQAAWTVLLDMQLMEAFRGQPVKDAFIRYPIRVVRYDVDRERNPWRLAIDCYGSHRPERLDVRDVQDASSGKTEASLPSVVTPPALPRTTGDAVDPHAVPTATPLQHSAATAQ
;
A
#
# COMPACT_ATOMS: atom_id res chain seq x y z
N VAL A 1 -0.97 13.56 -0.01
CA VAL A 1 -1.70 14.20 -1.12
C VAL A 1 -2.93 13.36 -1.36
N ALA A 2 -4.12 13.96 -1.27
CA ALA A 2 -5.38 13.31 -1.55
C ALA A 2 -5.50 13.05 -3.06
N THR A 3 -4.83 12.04 -3.56
CA THR A 3 -4.92 11.60 -4.96
C THR A 3 -6.28 10.97 -5.30
N ASP A 4 -7.10 10.67 -4.28
CA ASP A 4 -8.41 10.06 -4.43
C ASP A 4 -9.56 10.96 -3.94
N MET A 5 -9.35 12.29 -3.83
CA MET A 5 -10.45 13.22 -3.52
C MET A 5 -11.39 13.31 -4.72
N LYS A 6 -12.62 12.82 -4.54
CA LYS A 6 -13.70 13.02 -5.50
C LYS A 6 -14.20 14.46 -5.43
N ALA A 7 -14.74 14.98 -6.54
CA ALA A 7 -15.37 16.30 -6.55
C ALA A 7 -16.48 16.35 -5.48
N GLY A 8 -16.32 17.26 -4.50
CA GLY A 8 -17.22 17.38 -3.35
C GLY A 8 -16.65 16.92 -2.02
N ASP A 9 -15.47 16.27 -1.99
CA ASP A 9 -14.82 15.92 -0.74
C ASP A 9 -14.32 17.17 0.00
N THR A 10 -14.57 17.20 1.30
CA THR A 10 -14.17 18.32 2.16
C THR A 10 -12.78 18.08 2.75
N VAL A 11 -11.84 18.98 2.47
CA VAL A 11 -10.54 18.98 3.17
C VAL A 11 -10.76 19.45 4.60
N ARG A 12 -10.46 18.59 5.58
CA ARG A 12 -10.45 18.99 6.98
C ARG A 12 -9.13 19.66 7.31
N PHE A 13 -9.21 20.78 8.03
CA PHE A 13 -8.05 21.48 8.57
C PHE A 13 -8.06 21.37 10.09
N GLN A 14 -6.90 21.15 10.67
CA GLN A 14 -6.65 21.23 12.09
C GLN A 14 -5.43 22.13 12.28
N ASP A 15 -5.55 23.16 13.10
CA ASP A 15 -4.50 24.17 13.35
C ASP A 15 -3.92 24.77 12.04
N GLY A 16 -4.79 25.03 11.05
CA GLY A 16 -4.40 25.60 9.76
C GLY A 16 -3.70 24.64 8.80
N GLN A 17 -3.54 23.37 9.17
CA GLN A 17 -2.97 22.33 8.31
C GLN A 17 -4.04 21.34 7.84
N ALA A 18 -3.92 20.90 6.58
CA ALA A 18 -4.77 19.83 6.06
C ALA A 18 -4.56 18.53 6.87
N VAL A 19 -5.65 17.93 7.33
CA VAL A 19 -5.62 16.63 8.01
C VAL A 19 -5.26 15.57 6.97
N VAL A 20 -4.21 14.79 7.25
CA VAL A 20 -3.86 13.63 6.44
C VAL A 20 -4.69 12.44 6.92
N PRO A 21 -5.51 11.82 6.07
CA PRO A 21 -6.26 10.62 6.47
C PRO A 21 -5.34 9.47 6.90
N ASP A 22 -5.73 8.73 7.93
CA ASP A 22 -4.92 7.63 8.48
C ASP A 22 -4.60 6.55 7.43
N VAL A 23 -5.53 6.27 6.52
CA VAL A 23 -5.31 5.33 5.41
C VAL A 23 -4.18 5.79 4.49
N ASN A 24 -4.02 7.08 4.28
CA ASN A 24 -2.94 7.63 3.45
C ASN A 24 -1.59 7.57 4.19
N VAL A 25 -1.59 7.81 5.50
CA VAL A 25 -0.39 7.65 6.35
C VAL A 25 0.06 6.20 6.35
N TYR A 26 -0.89 5.26 6.51
CA TYR A 26 -0.61 3.83 6.44
C TYR A 26 -0.06 3.39 5.08
N GLY A 27 -0.76 3.76 3.99
CA GLY A 27 -0.34 3.42 2.63
C GLY A 27 1.03 3.97 2.27
N PHE A 28 1.35 5.21 2.71
CA PHE A 28 2.67 5.80 2.57
C PHE A 28 3.74 4.98 3.31
N ALA A 29 3.51 4.69 4.60
CA ALA A 29 4.46 3.93 5.42
C ALA A 29 4.73 2.54 4.82
N TYR A 30 3.65 1.82 4.47
CA TYR A 30 3.73 0.49 3.86
C TYR A 30 4.53 0.52 2.56
N TYR A 31 4.15 1.40 1.62
CA TYR A 31 4.79 1.47 0.31
C TYR A 31 6.28 1.78 0.42
N ILE A 32 6.65 2.84 1.14
CA ILE A 32 8.05 3.26 1.23
C ILE A 32 8.89 2.20 1.96
N TRP A 33 8.37 1.66 3.09
CA TRP A 33 9.10 0.66 3.86
C TRP A 33 9.32 -0.65 3.07
N GLN A 34 8.28 -1.10 2.37
CA GLN A 34 8.38 -2.25 1.48
C GLN A 34 9.43 -2.04 0.38
N GLN A 35 9.43 -0.87 -0.28
CA GLN A 35 10.36 -0.60 -1.37
C GLN A 35 11.82 -0.53 -0.92
N ILE A 36 12.10 0.12 0.22
CA ILE A 36 13.47 0.17 0.78
C ILE A 36 13.99 -1.24 1.07
N ASN A 37 13.13 -2.14 1.52
CA ASN A 37 13.46 -3.52 1.88
C ASN A 37 13.29 -4.53 0.74
N ARG A 38 13.11 -4.08 -0.50
CA ARG A 38 12.95 -4.94 -1.67
C ARG A 38 14.28 -5.13 -2.38
N TRP A 39 14.90 -6.29 -2.20
CA TRP A 39 16.13 -6.70 -2.86
C TRP A 39 15.84 -7.81 -3.87
N GLN A 40 15.91 -7.48 -5.16
CA GLN A 40 15.43 -8.36 -6.22
C GLN A 40 16.50 -9.31 -6.75
N ALA A 41 17.75 -8.85 -6.80
CA ALA A 41 18.86 -9.61 -7.36
C ALA A 41 19.97 -9.87 -6.34
N ASP A 42 20.46 -8.82 -5.69
CA ASP A 42 21.56 -8.90 -4.73
C ASP A 42 21.44 -7.77 -3.71
N GLY A 43 21.25 -8.13 -2.44
CA GLY A 43 21.14 -7.17 -1.35
C GLY A 43 22.34 -6.22 -1.24
N ALA A 44 23.55 -6.66 -1.65
CA ALA A 44 24.74 -5.81 -1.62
C ALA A 44 24.64 -4.62 -2.59
N THR A 45 23.91 -4.77 -3.69
CA THR A 45 23.66 -3.72 -4.68
C THR A 45 22.32 -3.04 -4.44
N ASP A 46 21.27 -3.85 -4.21
CA ASP A 46 19.90 -3.38 -4.20
C ASP A 46 19.59 -2.50 -2.98
N TYR A 47 20.08 -2.85 -1.77
CA TYR A 47 19.70 -2.14 -0.57
C TYR A 47 20.14 -0.68 -0.58
N GLY A 48 21.40 -0.41 -0.91
CA GLY A 48 21.90 0.96 -1.06
C GLY A 48 21.20 1.74 -2.17
N ALA A 49 20.91 1.09 -3.31
CA ALA A 49 20.18 1.68 -4.41
C ALA A 49 18.75 2.08 -4.02
N GLN A 50 18.05 1.26 -3.21
CA GLN A 50 16.71 1.58 -2.71
C GLN A 50 16.73 2.71 -1.68
N ILE A 51 17.70 2.72 -0.75
CA ILE A 51 17.87 3.85 0.20
C ILE A 51 18.06 5.16 -0.59
N PHE A 52 18.91 5.17 -1.58
CA PHE A 52 19.15 6.34 -2.42
C PHE A 52 17.90 6.75 -3.21
N ARG A 53 17.20 5.79 -3.83
CA ARG A 53 15.99 6.04 -4.62
C ARG A 53 14.88 6.68 -3.80
N PHE A 54 14.69 6.24 -2.56
CA PHE A 54 13.61 6.70 -1.68
C PHE A 54 14.05 7.74 -0.65
N GLN A 55 15.25 8.33 -0.79
CA GLN A 55 15.81 9.27 0.18
C GLN A 55 14.94 10.52 0.44
N ALA A 56 14.13 10.96 -0.52
CA ALA A 56 13.21 12.08 -0.35
C ALA A 56 12.03 11.77 0.59
N TYR A 57 11.79 10.48 0.87
CA TYR A 57 10.68 10.00 1.69
C TYR A 57 11.13 9.51 3.08
N VAL A 58 12.39 9.73 3.44
CA VAL A 58 12.93 9.41 4.76
C VAL A 58 13.58 10.64 5.37
N THR A 59 13.54 10.75 6.70
CA THR A 59 14.26 11.84 7.39
C THR A 59 15.77 11.63 7.27
N PRO A 60 16.58 12.70 7.38
CA PRO A 60 18.04 12.57 7.39
C PRO A 60 18.55 11.61 8.48
N SER A 61 17.94 11.64 9.67
CA SER A 61 18.27 10.75 10.77
C SER A 61 17.98 9.28 10.43
N CYS A 62 16.81 9.00 9.87
CA CYS A 62 16.43 7.64 9.46
C CYS A 62 17.32 7.16 8.31
N ARG A 63 17.64 8.02 7.35
CA ARG A 63 18.56 7.69 6.27
C ARG A 63 19.94 7.27 6.81
N ALA A 64 20.49 8.01 7.74
CA ALA A 64 21.77 7.65 8.37
C ALA A 64 21.71 6.30 9.10
N GLN A 65 20.57 5.97 9.74
CA GLN A 65 20.37 4.66 10.37
C GLN A 65 20.31 3.52 9.34
N LEU A 66 19.62 3.74 8.20
CA LEU A 66 19.56 2.74 7.11
C LEU A 66 20.93 2.53 6.46
N GLU A 67 21.71 3.59 6.26
CA GLU A 67 23.08 3.51 5.73
C GLU A 67 24.00 2.76 6.72
N ALA A 68 23.87 3.00 8.03
CA ALA A 68 24.63 2.26 9.04
C ALA A 68 24.21 0.76 9.10
N ASP A 69 22.91 0.44 8.94
CA ASP A 69 22.45 -0.95 8.83
C ASP A 69 23.00 -1.63 7.57
N LEU A 70 23.01 -0.91 6.43
CA LEU A 70 23.62 -1.38 5.19
C LEU A 70 25.09 -1.75 5.39
N ASP A 71 25.87 -0.85 5.98
CA ASP A 71 27.31 -1.07 6.24
C ASP A 71 27.54 -2.26 7.18
N SER A 72 26.79 -2.33 8.26
CA SER A 72 26.87 -3.44 9.22
C SER A 72 26.59 -4.79 8.57
N ARG A 73 25.51 -4.89 7.80
CA ARG A 73 25.14 -6.12 7.07
C ARG A 73 26.14 -6.47 5.97
N TYR A 74 26.67 -5.45 5.29
CA TYR A 74 27.70 -5.66 4.27
C TYR A 74 28.97 -6.26 4.87
N GLN A 75 29.44 -5.73 5.99
CA GLN A 75 30.59 -6.24 6.74
C GLN A 75 30.35 -7.67 7.28
N ALA A 76 29.12 -7.97 7.72
CA ALA A 76 28.74 -9.30 8.17
C ALA A 76 28.55 -10.32 7.02
N GLY A 77 28.62 -9.89 5.74
CA GLY A 77 28.40 -10.76 4.59
C GLY A 77 26.93 -11.15 4.39
N GLU A 78 26.00 -10.44 5.03
CA GLU A 78 24.57 -10.77 5.03
C GLU A 78 23.81 -10.28 3.79
N LEU A 79 24.46 -9.59 2.86
CA LEU A 79 23.80 -8.99 1.70
C LEU A 79 24.09 -9.72 0.39
N ARG A 80 25.30 -10.25 0.22
CA ARG A 80 25.75 -10.84 -1.04
C ARG A 80 24.91 -12.06 -1.43
N GLN A 81 24.46 -12.09 -2.69
CA GLN A 81 23.66 -13.18 -3.28
C GLN A 81 22.37 -13.45 -2.50
N ARG A 82 21.89 -12.43 -1.79
CA ARG A 82 20.66 -12.49 -0.97
C ARG A 82 19.59 -11.61 -1.58
N THR A 83 18.42 -12.18 -1.73
CA THR A 83 17.20 -11.45 -2.10
C THR A 83 16.31 -11.30 -0.88
N ARG A 84 15.51 -10.23 -0.85
CA ARG A 84 14.53 -9.96 0.22
C ARG A 84 13.23 -9.44 -0.39
N GLN A 85 12.15 -9.94 0.14
CA GLN A 85 10.80 -9.45 -0.13
C GLN A 85 10.06 -9.25 1.19
N MET A 86 9.33 -8.15 1.27
CA MET A 86 8.39 -7.90 2.35
C MET A 86 7.00 -7.73 1.78
N THR A 87 6.02 -8.42 2.36
CA THR A 87 4.62 -8.32 1.98
C THR A 87 3.76 -8.12 3.22
N GLU A 88 2.65 -7.41 3.09
CA GLU A 88 1.66 -7.33 4.15
C GLU A 88 1.08 -8.72 4.43
N ILE A 89 0.85 -9.04 5.69
CA ILE A 89 0.24 -10.31 6.08
C ILE A 89 -1.25 -10.24 5.71
N PRO A 90 -1.78 -11.21 4.91
CA PRO A 90 -3.20 -11.24 4.56
C PRO A 90 -4.10 -11.15 5.79
N GLY A 91 -5.10 -10.26 5.74
CA GLY A 91 -6.01 -10.03 6.85
C GLY A 91 -5.49 -9.08 7.96
N LEU A 92 -4.20 -8.73 7.97
CA LEU A 92 -3.59 -7.84 8.95
C LEU A 92 -3.15 -6.49 8.34
N GLY A 93 -3.80 -6.07 7.26
CA GLY A 93 -3.57 -4.80 6.60
C GLY A 93 -4.10 -3.59 7.37
N TYR A 94 -4.42 -2.53 6.64
CA TYR A 94 -4.93 -1.30 7.24
C TYR A 94 -6.13 -1.52 8.16
N ALA A 95 -6.03 -0.94 9.35
CA ALA A 95 -7.13 -0.71 10.27
C ALA A 95 -6.85 0.60 11.04
N ALA A 96 -7.90 1.32 11.46
CA ALA A 96 -7.74 2.63 12.10
C ALA A 96 -6.87 2.57 13.37
N ASN A 97 -6.92 1.48 14.13
CA ASN A 97 -6.11 1.27 15.32
C ASN A 97 -4.64 0.93 15.03
N ARG A 98 -4.22 0.91 13.77
CA ARG A 98 -2.83 0.69 13.35
C ARG A 98 -2.08 1.99 13.04
N VAL A 99 -2.79 3.13 13.05
CA VAL A 99 -2.20 4.45 12.86
C VAL A 99 -2.40 5.23 14.15
N LEU A 100 -1.37 5.29 14.96
CA LEU A 100 -1.38 5.89 16.29
C LEU A 100 -0.80 7.31 16.20
N PRO A 101 -1.56 8.36 16.56
CA PRO A 101 -1.03 9.71 16.62
C PRO A 101 0.16 9.80 17.59
N ASP A 102 1.24 10.47 17.16
CA ASP A 102 2.45 10.75 17.95
C ASP A 102 2.70 12.27 17.96
N GLY A 103 1.88 12.99 18.70
CA GLY A 103 1.83 14.45 18.69
C GLY A 103 1.03 15.02 17.51
N GLN A 104 1.29 16.31 17.18
CA GLN A 104 0.51 17.04 16.15
C GLN A 104 0.92 16.75 14.71
N ALA A 105 2.13 16.28 14.49
CA ALA A 105 2.73 16.17 13.16
C ALA A 105 3.42 14.83 12.90
N ALA A 106 3.12 13.82 13.70
CA ALA A 106 3.71 12.50 13.57
C ALA A 106 2.70 11.39 13.91
N TRP A 107 3.00 10.19 13.45
CA TRP A 107 2.22 8.98 13.68
C TRP A 107 3.18 7.80 13.86
N THR A 108 2.78 6.83 14.68
CA THR A 108 3.37 5.48 14.67
C THR A 108 2.44 4.55 13.91
N VAL A 109 2.92 3.99 12.82
CA VAL A 109 2.18 3.07 11.95
C VAL A 109 2.63 1.64 12.22
N LEU A 110 1.71 0.77 12.63
CA LEU A 110 2.01 -0.65 12.88
C LEU A 110 1.81 -1.45 11.59
N LEU A 111 2.92 -1.84 10.96
CA LEU A 111 2.92 -2.67 9.75
C LEU A 111 3.23 -4.13 10.12
N ASP A 112 2.25 -5.03 9.98
CA ASP A 112 2.45 -6.47 10.15
C ASP A 112 2.83 -7.08 8.80
N MET A 113 4.09 -7.48 8.67
CA MET A 113 4.65 -7.91 7.40
C MET A 113 5.31 -9.28 7.50
N GLN A 114 5.18 -10.06 6.43
CA GLN A 114 5.99 -11.25 6.20
C GLN A 114 7.29 -10.84 5.53
N LEU A 115 8.40 -11.19 6.15
CA LEU A 115 9.74 -11.00 5.62
C LEU A 115 10.27 -12.33 5.09
N MET A 116 10.51 -12.41 3.79
CA MET A 116 11.11 -13.57 3.13
C MET A 116 12.49 -13.20 2.59
N GLU A 117 13.49 -14.03 2.90
CA GLU A 117 14.83 -13.92 2.33
C GLU A 117 15.26 -15.24 1.69
N ALA A 118 15.97 -15.13 0.57
CA ALA A 118 16.62 -16.27 -0.05
C ALA A 118 18.11 -15.98 -0.28
N PHE A 119 18.93 -17.01 -0.15
CA PHE A 119 20.35 -17.00 -0.50
C PHE A 119 20.60 -17.93 -1.66
N ARG A 120 21.09 -17.39 -2.77
CA ARG A 120 21.28 -18.15 -4.04
C ARG A 120 20.00 -18.86 -4.49
N GLY A 121 18.84 -18.20 -4.32
CA GLY A 121 17.54 -18.78 -4.66
C GLY A 121 16.95 -19.77 -3.64
N GLN A 122 17.69 -20.13 -2.58
CA GLN A 122 17.19 -21.01 -1.52
C GLN A 122 16.62 -20.18 -0.37
N PRO A 123 15.39 -20.44 0.09
CA PRO A 123 14.82 -19.76 1.24
C PRO A 123 15.68 -19.95 2.49
N VAL A 124 16.04 -18.84 3.15
CA VAL A 124 16.85 -18.85 4.38
C VAL A 124 16.15 -18.16 5.54
N LYS A 125 15.12 -17.39 5.26
CA LYS A 125 14.34 -16.70 6.30
C LYS A 125 12.90 -16.53 5.84
N ASP A 126 11.99 -16.87 6.73
CA ASP A 126 10.56 -16.56 6.64
C ASP A 126 10.11 -16.17 8.06
N ALA A 127 9.65 -14.93 8.22
CA ALA A 127 9.31 -14.41 9.53
C ALA A 127 8.20 -13.37 9.45
N PHE A 128 7.28 -13.42 10.40
CA PHE A 128 6.26 -12.39 10.60
C PHE A 128 6.77 -11.37 11.59
N ILE A 129 6.74 -10.09 11.20
CA ILE A 129 7.32 -8.99 11.98
C ILE A 129 6.36 -7.80 11.96
N ARG A 130 6.08 -7.25 13.13
CA ARG A 130 5.45 -5.94 13.30
C ARG A 130 6.51 -4.87 13.28
N TYR A 131 6.39 -3.96 12.31
CA TYR A 131 7.25 -2.79 12.20
C TYR A 131 6.48 -1.56 12.70
N PRO A 132 6.88 -0.94 13.82
CA PRO A 132 6.31 0.32 14.29
C PRO A 132 6.99 1.49 13.56
N ILE A 133 6.52 1.79 12.36
CA ILE A 133 7.11 2.83 11.51
C ILE A 133 6.65 4.20 11.99
N ARG A 134 7.59 5.06 12.37
CA ARG A 134 7.31 6.46 12.66
C ARG A 134 7.22 7.24 11.35
N VAL A 135 6.11 7.92 11.13
CA VAL A 135 5.86 8.81 10.00
C VAL A 135 5.74 10.22 10.52
N VAL A 136 6.38 11.17 9.87
CA VAL A 136 6.33 12.60 10.25
C VAL A 136 5.90 13.45 9.06
N ARG A 137 5.28 14.61 9.33
CA ARG A 137 5.12 15.64 8.30
C ARG A 137 6.47 16.13 7.86
N TYR A 138 6.68 16.22 6.54
CA TYR A 138 7.98 16.54 5.96
C TYR A 138 7.79 17.39 4.70
N ASP A 139 7.79 18.70 4.88
CA ASP A 139 7.47 19.67 3.83
C ASP A 139 8.74 20.39 3.34
N VAL A 140 9.79 19.61 3.02
CA VAL A 140 11.09 20.17 2.63
C VAL A 140 11.21 20.32 1.11
N ASP A 141 10.74 19.34 0.35
CA ASP A 141 10.81 19.32 -1.12
C ASP A 141 9.51 18.75 -1.69
N ARG A 142 8.60 19.64 -2.07
CA ARG A 142 7.26 19.27 -2.56
C ARG A 142 7.28 18.63 -3.95
N GLU A 143 8.27 18.95 -4.75
CA GLU A 143 8.38 18.39 -6.11
C GLU A 143 8.81 16.93 -6.06
N ARG A 144 9.78 16.62 -5.18
CA ARG A 144 10.27 15.26 -4.98
C ARG A 144 9.43 14.43 -4.02
N ASN A 145 8.78 15.08 -3.07
CA ASN A 145 7.93 14.43 -2.06
C ASN A 145 6.53 15.03 -2.03
N PRO A 146 5.67 14.66 -2.99
CA PRO A 146 4.30 15.16 -3.04
C PRO A 146 3.43 14.69 -1.86
N TRP A 147 3.81 13.62 -1.17
CA TRP A 147 3.15 13.14 0.03
C TRP A 147 3.30 14.07 1.22
N ARG A 148 4.38 14.87 1.25
CA ARG A 148 4.73 15.74 2.38
C ARG A 148 4.85 14.97 3.70
N LEU A 149 5.24 13.71 3.61
CA LEU A 149 5.46 12.79 4.70
C LEU A 149 6.85 12.18 4.56
N ALA A 150 7.47 11.83 5.68
CA ALA A 150 8.70 11.04 5.68
C ALA A 150 8.65 9.95 6.74
N ILE A 151 9.31 8.85 6.47
CA ILE A 151 9.61 7.81 7.47
C ILE A 151 10.76 8.32 8.36
N ASP A 152 10.57 8.22 9.67
CA ASP A 152 11.55 8.51 10.70
C ASP A 152 11.94 7.23 11.46
N CYS A 153 12.23 6.18 10.70
CA CYS A 153 12.51 4.83 11.16
C CYS A 153 11.47 4.34 12.19
N TYR A 154 11.91 3.94 13.38
CA TYR A 154 11.03 3.38 14.41
C TYR A 154 10.75 4.34 15.58
N GLY A 155 11.31 5.56 15.55
CA GLY A 155 11.27 6.44 16.71
C GLY A 155 11.86 5.78 17.95
N SER A 156 11.08 5.73 19.03
CA SER A 156 11.47 5.06 20.29
C SER A 156 11.10 3.57 20.35
N HIS A 157 10.42 3.07 19.33
CA HIS A 157 9.94 1.69 19.28
C HIS A 157 10.97 0.75 18.62
N ARG A 158 10.68 -0.55 18.65
CA ARG A 158 11.49 -1.58 17.97
C ARG A 158 10.58 -2.55 17.23
N PRO A 159 11.04 -3.13 16.10
CA PRO A 159 10.33 -4.22 15.44
C PRO A 159 10.16 -5.42 16.39
N GLU A 160 8.99 -6.05 16.30
CA GLU A 160 8.61 -7.19 17.11
C GLU A 160 8.30 -8.39 16.21
N ARG A 161 8.79 -9.56 16.58
CA ARG A 161 8.46 -10.80 15.88
C ARG A 161 7.09 -11.28 16.34
N LEU A 162 6.21 -11.52 15.38
CA LEU A 162 4.88 -12.07 15.64
C LEU A 162 4.93 -13.60 15.69
N ASP A 163 4.10 -14.20 16.54
CA ASP A 163 3.92 -15.65 16.56
C ASP A 163 3.07 -16.09 15.36
N VAL A 164 3.44 -17.20 14.74
CA VAL A 164 2.73 -17.75 13.59
C VAL A 164 1.28 -18.09 13.93
N ARG A 165 1.02 -18.54 15.16
CA ARG A 165 -0.34 -18.90 15.63
C ARG A 165 -1.22 -17.67 15.72
N ASP A 166 -0.71 -16.58 16.31
CA ASP A 166 -1.46 -15.32 16.43
C ASP A 166 -1.81 -14.74 15.06
N VAL A 167 -0.89 -14.89 14.11
CA VAL A 167 -1.11 -14.47 12.71
C VAL A 167 -2.20 -15.31 12.02
N GLN A 168 -2.17 -16.63 12.21
CA GLN A 168 -3.17 -17.54 11.63
C GLN A 168 -4.56 -17.30 12.23
N ASP A 169 -4.66 -17.14 13.53
CA ASP A 169 -5.93 -16.86 14.23
C ASP A 169 -6.52 -15.52 13.80
N ALA A 170 -5.70 -14.47 13.70
CA ALA A 170 -6.13 -13.17 13.23
C ALA A 170 -6.58 -13.18 11.75
N SER A 171 -5.88 -13.93 10.90
CA SER A 171 -6.23 -14.08 9.49
C SER A 171 -7.52 -14.89 9.29
N SER A 172 -7.74 -15.91 10.09
CA SER A 172 -8.93 -16.79 10.03
C SER A 172 -10.19 -16.09 10.57
N GLY A 173 -10.09 -15.35 11.67
CA GLY A 173 -11.23 -14.65 12.29
C GLY A 173 -11.78 -13.49 11.44
N LYS A 174 -11.01 -12.96 10.51
CA LYS A 174 -11.47 -11.87 9.62
C LYS A 174 -12.21 -12.37 8.38
N THR A 175 -12.03 -13.64 8.02
CA THR A 175 -12.70 -14.24 6.86
C THR A 175 -14.15 -14.60 7.17
N GLU A 176 -14.51 -14.89 8.42
CA GLU A 176 -15.90 -15.23 8.79
C GLU A 176 -16.82 -14.00 8.92
N ALA A 177 -16.26 -12.78 9.11
CA ALA A 177 -17.07 -11.57 9.31
C ALA A 177 -17.45 -10.84 8.02
N SER A 178 -17.10 -11.33 6.82
CA SER A 178 -17.25 -10.58 5.55
C SER A 178 -18.02 -11.30 4.46
N LEU A 179 -19.07 -12.06 4.81
CA LEU A 179 -20.11 -12.41 3.84
C LEU A 179 -21.31 -11.50 4.10
N PRO A 180 -21.58 -10.48 3.24
CA PRO A 180 -22.86 -9.80 3.29
C PRO A 180 -23.93 -10.84 2.95
N SER A 181 -24.89 -11.02 3.86
CA SER A 181 -26.10 -11.78 3.60
C SER A 181 -26.68 -11.30 2.28
N VAL A 182 -26.74 -12.18 1.28
CA VAL A 182 -27.45 -11.94 0.03
C VAL A 182 -28.89 -11.66 0.40
N VAL A 183 -29.30 -10.39 0.40
CA VAL A 183 -30.69 -10.02 0.46
C VAL A 183 -31.29 -10.42 -0.90
N THR A 184 -32.03 -11.53 -0.90
CA THR A 184 -32.81 -11.95 -2.06
C THR A 184 -33.81 -10.84 -2.36
N PRO A 185 -33.77 -10.21 -3.55
CA PRO A 185 -34.77 -9.20 -3.88
C PRO A 185 -36.15 -9.86 -3.98
N PRO A 186 -37.23 -9.20 -3.54
CA PRO A 186 -38.58 -9.73 -3.66
C PRO A 186 -38.93 -9.99 -5.12
N ALA A 187 -39.49 -11.15 -5.38
CA ALA A 187 -39.94 -11.56 -6.70
C ALA A 187 -40.96 -10.54 -7.27
N LEU A 188 -40.68 -9.98 -8.44
CA LEU A 188 -41.61 -9.15 -9.17
C LEU A 188 -42.83 -9.99 -9.60
N PRO A 189 -44.06 -9.46 -9.55
CA PRO A 189 -45.24 -10.15 -10.02
C PRO A 189 -45.17 -10.36 -11.53
N ARG A 190 -45.43 -11.60 -11.96
CA ARG A 190 -45.55 -11.95 -13.38
C ARG A 190 -46.83 -11.33 -13.94
N THR A 191 -46.69 -10.37 -14.81
CA THR A 191 -47.81 -9.94 -15.68
C THR A 191 -47.90 -10.95 -16.81
N THR A 192 -49.03 -11.64 -16.85
CA THR A 192 -49.50 -12.42 -18.01
C THR A 192 -50.02 -11.46 -19.08
N GLY A 193 -49.51 -11.58 -20.27
CA GLY A 193 -50.14 -10.86 -21.41
C GLY A 193 -49.21 -10.69 -22.61
N ASP A 194 -49.57 -11.41 -23.64
CA ASP A 194 -49.43 -11.21 -25.06
C ASP A 194 -48.17 -11.69 -25.79
N ALA A 195 -48.51 -12.70 -26.61
CA ALA A 195 -47.67 -13.27 -27.65
C ALA A 195 -47.39 -12.22 -28.74
N VAL A 196 -46.13 -11.99 -29.06
CA VAL A 196 -45.72 -11.25 -30.26
C VAL A 196 -44.96 -12.21 -31.18
N ASP A 197 -45.44 -12.20 -32.46
CA ASP A 197 -45.07 -12.98 -33.61
C ASP A 197 -43.55 -12.88 -33.96
N PRO A 198 -42.84 -14.00 -34.24
CA PRO A 198 -41.40 -14.01 -34.46
C PRO A 198 -40.92 -13.74 -35.90
N HIS A 199 -41.75 -13.15 -36.77
CA HIS A 199 -41.43 -12.92 -38.20
C HIS A 199 -41.57 -11.46 -38.64
N ALA A 200 -40.79 -10.51 -38.07
CA ALA A 200 -40.61 -9.20 -38.67
C ALA A 200 -39.14 -8.89 -38.88
N VAL A 201 -38.68 -9.00 -40.13
CA VAL A 201 -37.33 -8.60 -40.56
C VAL A 201 -37.33 -7.11 -40.89
N PRO A 202 -36.49 -6.26 -40.29
CA PRO A 202 -36.36 -4.88 -40.75
C PRO A 202 -35.36 -4.80 -41.88
N THR A 203 -35.80 -4.21 -42.98
CA THR A 203 -35.07 -3.89 -44.20
C THR A 203 -34.04 -2.77 -43.93
N ALA A 204 -32.81 -2.97 -44.28
CA ALA A 204 -31.75 -2.00 -44.19
C ALA A 204 -31.83 -0.96 -45.33
N THR A 205 -31.79 0.32 -44.98
CA THR A 205 -31.62 1.44 -45.91
C THR A 205 -30.15 1.78 -46.08
N PRO A 206 -29.59 1.96 -47.30
CA PRO A 206 -28.18 2.27 -47.51
C PRO A 206 -27.87 3.75 -47.28
N LEU A 207 -26.80 4.01 -46.54
CA LEU A 207 -26.22 5.34 -46.37
C LEU A 207 -25.45 5.79 -47.64
N GLN A 208 -25.86 6.94 -48.17
CA GLN A 208 -25.21 7.62 -49.28
C GLN A 208 -23.88 8.25 -48.81
N HIS A 209 -22.82 7.97 -49.55
CA HIS A 209 -21.56 8.70 -49.49
C HIS A 209 -21.72 10.08 -50.12
N SER A 210 -21.35 11.12 -49.42
CA SER A 210 -21.11 12.44 -49.98
C SER A 210 -19.64 12.78 -49.86
N ALA A 211 -18.96 12.81 -50.99
CA ALA A 211 -17.60 13.33 -51.15
C ALA A 211 -17.68 14.87 -51.20
N ALA A 212 -16.82 15.56 -50.49
CA ALA A 212 -16.53 16.97 -50.70
C ALA A 212 -15.01 17.15 -50.87
N THR A 213 -14.69 17.65 -52.03
CA THR A 213 -13.39 17.94 -52.63
C THR A 213 -12.74 19.18 -52.01
N ALA A 214 -11.42 19.16 -52.09
CA ALA A 214 -10.44 20.18 -51.71
C ALA A 214 -10.68 21.63 -52.24
N GLN A 215 -10.21 22.60 -51.49
CA GLN A 215 -9.28 23.65 -51.93
C GLN A 215 -8.48 24.14 -50.72
#